data_8c9a655997f70faf0f22d6f21af752e3
#
_entry.id   8c9a655997f70faf0f22d6f21af752e3
#
_cell.length_a   1.000
_cell.length_b   1.000
_cell.length_c   1.000
_cell.angle_alpha   90.00
_cell.angle_beta   90.00
_cell.angle_gamma   90.00
#
_symmetry.space_group_name_H-M   'P 1'
#
loop_
_entity.id
_entity.type
_entity.pdbx_description
1 polymer ?
#
loop_
_entity_poly.entity_id
_entity_poly.type
_entity_poly.pdbx_seq_one_letter_code
_entity_poly.pdbx_strand_id
1 'polypeptide(L)'
;GVDGRPAADGALKRDFFAGLSISPASDARRELAMIDETDLVRMQKLVERHRNFQAIADRSLDDPRMAGQMIGQLGGLVRDMDSRQGAELLRGLADEYRERSLFDLVEATNVELIRRYPQEPAALDAMRWLYQFWISSETAWQRMRRMKNETVQSTANIQANARLIQQAADTLTNGIGGVSTANYTEEAPAIKQTTRPGQLNRVNLPQGSDPTRQPSHGGNAPRQATVQNEWRTGEMREWHKRAAELATQLEMQSPGLFRTPEIQFPLATLQRSTGSMAKSDTVFRSYLSRSADPAIKSLAEREVWLMFATAQTPQALATCQRTDSKPQLDGILADSCWEAAREIRLTTEAPTDENKNPSDPQAAMMMLAYDSEFLYVGISVPRLEGASLDRPQPGRTRDADLGQHDHVTICLDVDRDYATWYEFQVDQRGWTCEACWEDRRWNPAWYVATDADDTHWRIEAAIPWNELVASPPQRGTFWGAAITRTTPTVGMQTWVHPATTRPKPSSFGLLKFD
;
A
#
# COMPACT_ATOMS: atom_id res chain seq x y z
N GLY A 1 -15.07 -43.74 16.77
CA GLY A 1 -14.17 -43.07 17.68
C GLY A 1 -12.82 -42.87 17.02
N VAL A 2 -12.52 -41.74 16.44
CA VAL A 2 -11.17 -41.25 16.20
C VAL A 2 -11.29 -39.73 16.19
N ASP A 3 -10.59 -39.08 17.12
CA ASP A 3 -10.51 -37.66 17.32
C ASP A 3 -9.84 -36.96 16.10
N GLY A 4 -10.58 -36.17 15.35
CA GLY A 4 -10.08 -35.24 14.36
C GLY A 4 -9.86 -33.85 15.00
N ARG A 5 -8.65 -33.54 15.42
CA ARG A 5 -8.24 -32.15 15.64
C ARG A 5 -7.73 -31.56 14.30
N PRO A 6 -8.16 -30.38 13.89
CA PRO A 6 -7.55 -29.73 12.76
C PRO A 6 -6.15 -29.25 13.17
N ALA A 7 -5.16 -29.59 12.36
CA ALA A 7 -3.82 -29.03 12.45
C ALA A 7 -3.87 -27.58 11.96
N ALA A 8 -3.94 -26.64 12.87
CA ALA A 8 -3.55 -25.27 12.64
C ALA A 8 -2.02 -25.19 12.75
N ASP A 9 -1.44 -24.25 12.00
CA ASP A 9 -0.03 -23.87 11.98
C ASP A 9 0.93 -24.75 11.18
N GLY A 10 0.74 -24.73 9.85
CA GLY A 10 1.79 -24.87 8.87
C GLY A 10 2.37 -23.53 8.44
N ALA A 11 2.65 -22.62 9.38
CA ALA A 11 3.51 -21.48 9.10
C ALA A 11 4.86 -22.05 8.66
N LEU A 12 5.21 -21.87 7.39
CA LEU A 12 6.51 -22.16 6.81
C LEU A 12 7.57 -21.41 7.64
N LYS A 13 8.06 -22.04 8.70
CA LYS A 13 9.37 -21.71 9.26
C LYS A 13 10.35 -21.96 8.14
N ARG A 14 10.67 -20.94 7.38
CA ARG A 14 11.81 -20.99 6.47
C ARG A 14 13.01 -21.27 7.33
N ASP A 15 13.51 -22.51 7.22
CA ASP A 15 14.67 -22.97 7.91
C ASP A 15 15.84 -22.10 7.44
N PHE A 16 16.27 -21.17 8.27
CA PHE A 16 17.39 -20.27 8.03
C PHE A 16 18.71 -21.07 7.83
N PHE A 17 18.67 -22.35 8.12
CA PHE A 17 19.76 -23.32 7.90
C PHE A 17 19.68 -24.08 6.57
N ALA A 18 18.71 -23.80 5.69
CA ALA A 18 18.60 -24.47 4.39
C ALA A 18 19.75 -24.17 3.42
N GLY A 19 20.62 -23.22 3.75
CA GLY A 19 21.88 -22.98 3.04
C GLY A 19 23.08 -23.82 3.53
N LEU A 20 22.93 -24.50 4.66
CA LEU A 20 23.90 -25.48 5.13
C LEU A 20 23.44 -26.85 4.63
N SER A 21 23.92 -27.24 3.46
CA SER A 21 23.74 -28.59 2.91
C SER A 21 24.35 -29.59 3.88
N ILE A 22 23.54 -30.14 4.77
CA ILE A 22 23.96 -31.25 5.64
C ILE A 22 23.82 -32.51 4.81
N SER A 23 24.96 -33.03 4.36
CA SER A 23 25.10 -34.36 3.79
C SER A 23 24.62 -35.46 4.74
N PRO A 24 24.17 -36.63 4.24
CA PRO A 24 23.53 -37.64 5.06
C PRO A 24 24.40 -38.11 6.25
N ALA A 25 23.74 -38.54 7.30
CA ALA A 25 24.19 -38.74 8.67
C ALA A 25 25.55 -39.48 8.91
N SER A 26 26.16 -40.09 7.91
CA SER A 26 27.47 -40.74 8.01
C SER A 26 28.66 -39.76 7.93
N ASP A 27 28.47 -38.63 7.21
CA ASP A 27 29.53 -37.64 7.05
C ASP A 27 29.44 -36.57 8.16
N ALA A 28 28.25 -36.25 8.63
CA ALA A 28 28.05 -35.31 9.73
C ALA A 28 28.76 -35.73 11.05
N ARG A 29 28.89 -37.04 11.31
CA ARG A 29 29.64 -37.51 12.48
C ARG A 29 31.18 -37.39 12.33
N ARG A 30 31.71 -37.40 11.11
CA ARG A 30 33.10 -37.17 10.85
C ARG A 30 33.44 -35.68 10.85
N GLU A 31 32.56 -34.84 10.34
CA GLU A 31 32.72 -33.37 10.37
C GLU A 31 32.60 -32.81 11.78
N LEU A 32 31.64 -33.33 12.61
CA LEU A 32 31.52 -32.94 14.02
C LEU A 32 32.76 -33.30 14.87
N ALA A 33 33.51 -34.33 14.49
CA ALA A 33 34.74 -34.71 15.19
C ALA A 33 35.97 -33.83 14.82
N MET A 34 35.85 -32.94 13.84
CA MET A 34 36.88 -32.00 13.41
C MET A 34 36.57 -30.54 13.77
N ILE A 35 35.42 -30.26 14.46
CA ILE A 35 35.10 -28.91 14.91
C ILE A 35 35.99 -28.62 16.14
N ASP A 36 36.89 -27.67 15.98
CA ASP A 36 37.70 -27.17 17.08
C ASP A 36 36.82 -26.54 18.18
N GLU A 37 37.28 -26.66 19.44
CA GLU A 37 36.56 -26.09 20.60
C GLU A 37 36.30 -24.58 20.44
N THR A 38 37.17 -23.89 19.74
CA THR A 38 37.00 -22.48 19.32
C THR A 38 35.84 -22.27 18.36
N ASP A 39 35.60 -23.17 17.44
CA ASP A 39 34.47 -23.08 16.49
C ASP A 39 33.13 -23.41 17.15
N LEU A 40 33.13 -24.34 18.11
CA LEU A 40 31.96 -24.65 18.95
C LEU A 40 31.54 -23.43 19.79
N VAL A 41 32.48 -22.76 20.45
CA VAL A 41 32.22 -21.54 21.23
C VAL A 41 31.75 -20.40 20.31
N ARG A 42 32.29 -20.32 19.10
CA ARG A 42 31.87 -19.33 18.09
C ARG A 42 30.44 -19.58 17.61
N MET A 43 30.07 -20.83 17.33
CA MET A 43 28.71 -21.23 16.97
C MET A 43 27.71 -21.03 18.12
N GLN A 44 28.08 -21.37 19.35
CA GLN A 44 27.24 -21.11 20.53
C GLN A 44 26.95 -19.62 20.71
N LYS A 45 27.98 -18.76 20.58
CA LYS A 45 27.79 -17.29 20.60
C LYS A 45 26.91 -16.79 19.48
N LEU A 46 27.00 -17.35 18.27
CA LEU A 46 26.15 -17.01 17.14
C LEU A 46 24.68 -17.37 17.41
N VAL A 47 24.42 -18.57 17.94
CA VAL A 47 23.07 -19.03 18.29
C VAL A 47 22.48 -18.18 19.42
N GLU A 48 23.27 -17.87 20.43
CA GLU A 48 22.85 -17.02 21.56
C GLU A 48 22.56 -15.58 21.10
N ARG A 49 23.37 -15.02 20.22
CA ARG A 49 23.12 -13.72 19.58
C ARG A 49 21.87 -13.74 18.72
N HIS A 50 21.65 -14.79 17.96
CA HIS A 50 20.45 -14.94 17.13
C HIS A 50 19.18 -15.00 17.98
N ARG A 51 19.21 -15.77 19.10
CA ARG A 51 18.09 -15.81 20.06
C ARG A 51 17.84 -14.46 20.73
N ASN A 52 18.90 -13.78 21.13
CA ASN A 52 18.79 -12.44 21.72
C ASN A 52 18.24 -11.44 20.69
N PHE A 53 18.64 -11.56 19.44
CA PHE A 53 18.15 -10.75 18.34
C PHE A 53 16.64 -10.98 18.08
N GLN A 54 16.20 -12.24 17.98
CA GLN A 54 14.77 -12.56 17.85
C GLN A 54 13.96 -12.03 19.04
N ALA A 55 14.43 -12.25 20.26
CA ALA A 55 13.75 -11.75 21.46
C ALA A 55 13.66 -10.21 21.50
N ILE A 56 14.65 -9.52 20.95
CA ILE A 56 14.65 -8.06 20.84
C ILE A 56 13.74 -7.61 19.68
N ALA A 57 13.79 -8.31 18.55
CA ALA A 57 12.87 -8.04 17.43
C ALA A 57 11.41 -8.21 17.89
N ASP A 58 11.08 -9.31 18.54
CA ASP A 58 9.74 -9.57 19.06
C ASP A 58 9.28 -8.48 20.04
N ARG A 59 10.15 -8.05 20.97
CA ARG A 59 9.82 -6.94 21.89
C ARG A 59 9.64 -5.59 21.20
N SER A 60 10.37 -5.32 20.13
CA SER A 60 10.23 -4.07 19.37
C SER A 60 8.92 -4.01 18.57
N LEU A 61 8.27 -5.16 18.36
CA LEU A 61 7.01 -5.28 17.64
C LEU A 61 5.81 -4.92 18.53
N ASP A 62 5.93 -5.17 19.83
CA ASP A 62 4.88 -4.89 20.80
C ASP A 62 4.87 -3.43 21.29
N ASP A 63 6.01 -2.74 21.23
CA ASP A 63 6.14 -1.33 21.65
C ASP A 63 6.98 -0.50 20.66
N PRO A 64 6.34 0.43 19.92
CA PRO A 64 7.04 1.33 18.98
C PRO A 64 8.16 2.18 19.63
N ARG A 65 8.10 2.41 20.96
CA ARG A 65 9.15 3.13 21.67
C ARG A 65 10.43 2.29 21.81
N MET A 66 10.26 0.99 21.93
CA MET A 66 11.39 0.04 21.94
C MET A 66 12.07 -0.04 20.58
N ALA A 67 11.35 0.18 19.49
CA ALA A 67 11.87 0.19 18.14
C ALA A 67 12.99 1.22 17.94
N GLY A 68 12.80 2.46 18.43
CA GLY A 68 13.82 3.50 18.40
C GLY A 68 15.08 3.14 19.21
N GLN A 69 14.92 2.48 20.34
CA GLN A 69 16.05 1.99 21.14
C GLN A 69 16.81 0.86 20.44
N MET A 70 16.09 -0.03 19.75
CA MET A 70 16.68 -1.11 18.96
C MET A 70 17.57 -0.59 17.85
N ILE A 71 17.10 0.41 17.10
CA ILE A 71 17.90 1.01 16.03
C ILE A 71 19.23 1.53 16.58
N GLY A 72 19.22 2.16 17.77
CA GLY A 72 20.44 2.57 18.47
C GLY A 72 21.34 1.40 18.90
N GLN A 73 20.77 0.20 19.12
CA GLN A 73 21.51 -1.00 19.56
C GLN A 73 21.97 -1.89 18.39
N LEU A 74 21.42 -1.73 17.18
CA LEU A 74 21.81 -2.50 15.98
C LEU A 74 23.34 -2.51 15.79
N GLY A 75 23.95 -1.36 16.06
CA GLY A 75 25.40 -1.21 16.00
C GLY A 75 26.19 -2.11 16.94
N GLY A 76 25.65 -2.37 18.12
CA GLY A 76 26.24 -3.28 19.09
C GLY A 76 26.09 -4.76 18.71
N LEU A 77 24.93 -5.11 18.14
CA LEU A 77 24.59 -6.48 17.77
C LEU A 77 25.51 -7.04 16.66
N VAL A 78 25.91 -6.22 15.70
CA VAL A 78 26.72 -6.61 14.55
C VAL A 78 28.22 -6.34 14.70
N ARG A 79 28.66 -5.77 15.85
CA ARG A 79 30.03 -5.27 16.03
C ARG A 79 31.12 -6.32 15.80
N ASP A 80 30.88 -7.56 16.23
CA ASP A 80 31.86 -8.63 16.19
C ASP A 80 31.57 -9.68 15.10
N MET A 81 30.68 -9.37 14.16
CA MET A 81 30.37 -10.20 13.00
C MET A 81 31.26 -9.81 11.83
N ASP A 82 31.54 -10.78 10.93
CA ASP A 82 32.11 -10.44 9.64
C ASP A 82 31.09 -9.62 8.81
N SER A 83 31.56 -8.94 7.76
CA SER A 83 30.74 -8.00 7.02
C SER A 83 29.52 -8.68 6.37
N ARG A 84 29.71 -9.89 5.83
CA ARG A 84 28.64 -10.66 5.20
C ARG A 84 27.59 -11.11 6.21
N GLN A 85 28.01 -11.67 7.34
CA GLN A 85 27.09 -12.09 8.40
C GLN A 85 26.30 -10.93 8.99
N GLY A 86 26.96 -9.79 9.24
CA GLY A 86 26.30 -8.58 9.74
C GLY A 86 25.30 -8.01 8.73
N ALA A 87 25.64 -8.00 7.45
CA ALA A 87 24.75 -7.54 6.38
C ALA A 87 23.51 -8.44 6.24
N GLU A 88 23.69 -9.77 6.23
CA GLU A 88 22.59 -10.73 6.14
C GLU A 88 21.67 -10.66 7.37
N LEU A 89 22.21 -10.43 8.57
CA LEU A 89 21.42 -10.24 9.77
C LEU A 89 20.53 -8.99 9.68
N LEU A 90 21.10 -7.85 9.25
CA LEU A 90 20.31 -6.62 9.09
C LEU A 90 19.29 -6.75 7.97
N ARG A 91 19.62 -7.45 6.87
CA ARG A 91 18.66 -7.76 5.81
C ARG A 91 17.50 -8.60 6.33
N GLY A 92 17.78 -9.69 7.05
CA GLY A 92 16.74 -10.53 7.65
C GLY A 92 15.83 -9.76 8.60
N LEU A 93 16.39 -8.80 9.37
CA LEU A 93 15.60 -7.92 10.23
C LEU A 93 14.72 -6.96 9.42
N ALA A 94 15.26 -6.36 8.38
CA ALA A 94 14.47 -5.49 7.50
C ALA A 94 13.33 -6.25 6.82
N ASP A 95 13.58 -7.51 6.40
CA ASP A 95 12.55 -8.38 5.81
C ASP A 95 11.44 -8.71 6.83
N GLU A 96 11.81 -9.04 8.08
CA GLU A 96 10.85 -9.28 9.17
C GLU A 96 9.98 -8.04 9.46
N TYR A 97 10.59 -6.85 9.52
CA TYR A 97 9.85 -5.61 9.69
C TYR A 97 8.94 -5.32 8.48
N ARG A 98 9.38 -5.65 7.26
CA ARG A 98 8.61 -5.48 6.04
C ARG A 98 7.38 -6.38 6.01
N GLU A 99 7.52 -7.65 6.38
CA GLU A 99 6.38 -8.60 6.48
C GLU A 99 5.31 -8.10 7.46
N ARG A 100 5.72 -7.34 8.49
CA ARG A 100 4.83 -6.74 9.48
C ARG A 100 4.44 -5.30 9.15
N SER A 101 4.79 -4.79 7.98
CA SER A 101 4.51 -3.42 7.52
C SER A 101 5.00 -2.32 8.50
N LEU A 102 6.13 -2.55 9.16
CA LEU A 102 6.78 -1.60 10.07
C LEU A 102 7.81 -0.75 9.33
N PHE A 103 7.36 0.02 8.33
CA PHE A 103 8.23 0.66 7.33
C PHE A 103 9.24 1.66 7.90
N ASP A 104 8.94 2.34 9.00
CA ASP A 104 9.91 3.23 9.65
C ASP A 104 11.11 2.44 10.19
N LEU A 105 10.88 1.20 10.65
CA LEU A 105 11.94 0.29 11.08
C LEU A 105 12.70 -0.31 9.91
N VAL A 106 12.00 -0.64 8.82
CA VAL A 106 12.63 -1.08 7.56
C VAL A 106 13.57 0.00 7.04
N GLU A 107 13.10 1.26 6.98
CA GLU A 107 13.91 2.41 6.56
C GLU A 107 15.17 2.53 7.40
N ALA A 108 15.03 2.57 8.72
CA ALA A 108 16.15 2.75 9.64
C ALA A 108 17.15 1.58 9.56
N THR A 109 16.66 0.34 9.46
CA THR A 109 17.50 -0.86 9.35
C THR A 109 18.26 -0.89 8.03
N ASN A 110 17.60 -0.54 6.92
CA ASN A 110 18.24 -0.47 5.60
C ASN A 110 19.28 0.65 5.52
N VAL A 111 19.02 1.81 6.11
CA VAL A 111 20.00 2.90 6.22
C VAL A 111 21.23 2.44 6.99
N GLU A 112 21.04 1.73 8.11
CA GLU A 112 22.16 1.21 8.91
C GLU A 112 22.94 0.11 8.16
N LEU A 113 22.25 -0.75 7.40
CA LEU A 113 22.86 -1.78 6.56
C LEU A 113 23.77 -1.14 5.51
N ILE A 114 23.28 -0.17 4.76
CA ILE A 114 24.07 0.53 3.73
C ILE A 114 25.26 1.26 4.34
N ARG A 115 25.06 1.91 5.48
CA ARG A 115 26.11 2.67 6.16
C ARG A 115 27.27 1.78 6.62
N ARG A 116 26.97 0.56 7.11
CA ARG A 116 27.98 -0.35 7.67
C ARG A 116 28.60 -1.27 6.64
N TYR A 117 27.82 -1.74 5.70
CA TYR A 117 28.18 -2.80 4.76
C TYR A 117 27.93 -2.41 3.30
N PRO A 118 28.44 -1.25 2.84
CA PRO A 118 28.07 -0.70 1.52
C PRO A 118 28.51 -1.59 0.34
N GLN A 119 29.42 -2.53 0.55
CA GLN A 119 29.97 -3.42 -0.50
C GLN A 119 29.28 -4.79 -0.54
N GLU A 120 28.40 -5.09 0.43
CA GLU A 120 27.70 -6.37 0.47
C GLU A 120 26.49 -6.37 -0.48
N PRO A 121 26.16 -7.51 -1.11
CA PRO A 121 25.00 -7.60 -2.00
C PRO A 121 23.67 -7.16 -1.33
N ALA A 122 23.51 -7.46 -0.04
CA ALA A 122 22.35 -7.03 0.73
C ALA A 122 22.17 -5.49 0.77
N ALA A 123 23.27 -4.73 0.66
CA ALA A 123 23.20 -3.27 0.60
C ALA A 123 22.57 -2.77 -0.71
N LEU A 124 22.75 -3.48 -1.83
CA LEU A 124 22.12 -3.11 -3.10
C LEU A 124 20.60 -3.31 -3.04
N ASP A 125 20.13 -4.37 -2.40
CA ASP A 125 18.69 -4.61 -2.18
C ASP A 125 18.10 -3.55 -1.24
N ALA A 126 18.82 -3.20 -0.17
CA ALA A 126 18.44 -2.12 0.74
C ALA A 126 18.39 -0.76 0.05
N MET A 127 19.37 -0.45 -0.82
CA MET A 127 19.38 0.79 -1.62
C MET A 127 18.19 0.85 -2.58
N ARG A 128 17.88 -0.25 -3.27
CA ARG A 128 16.74 -0.34 -4.18
C ARG A 128 15.44 -0.08 -3.43
N TRP A 129 15.24 -0.74 -2.28
CA TRP A 129 14.03 -0.58 -1.48
C TRP A 129 13.89 0.86 -0.94
N LEU A 130 14.94 1.44 -0.35
CA LEU A 130 14.95 2.82 0.15
C LEU A 130 14.71 3.83 -0.97
N TYR A 131 15.30 3.59 -2.14
CA TYR A 131 15.09 4.44 -3.30
C TYR A 131 13.62 4.48 -3.71
N GLN A 132 12.96 3.32 -3.87
CA GLN A 132 11.54 3.24 -4.19
C GLN A 132 10.68 3.87 -3.10
N PHE A 133 10.99 3.61 -1.83
CA PHE A 133 10.27 4.14 -0.69
C PHE A 133 10.34 5.67 -0.58
N TRP A 134 11.49 6.27 -0.88
CA TRP A 134 11.67 7.72 -0.78
C TRP A 134 11.21 8.51 -2.00
N ILE A 135 11.18 7.89 -3.18
CA ILE A 135 10.80 8.57 -4.43
C ILE A 135 9.29 8.52 -4.66
N SER A 136 8.59 7.56 -4.09
CA SER A 136 7.17 7.30 -4.27
C SER A 136 6.26 8.39 -3.71
N SER A 137 5.31 8.84 -4.51
CA SER A 137 4.26 9.77 -4.08
C SER A 137 3.26 9.12 -3.14
N GLU A 138 2.91 7.84 -3.35
CA GLU A 138 1.97 7.08 -2.55
C GLU A 138 2.49 6.88 -1.12
N THR A 139 3.70 6.36 -0.98
CA THR A 139 4.32 6.14 0.34
C THR A 139 4.55 7.45 1.08
N ALA A 140 5.00 8.49 0.37
CA ALA A 140 5.18 9.83 0.91
C ALA A 140 3.87 10.41 1.45
N TRP A 141 2.77 10.28 0.68
CA TRP A 141 1.45 10.76 1.10
C TRP A 141 0.96 10.03 2.36
N GLN A 142 1.09 8.71 2.41
CA GLN A 142 0.66 7.93 3.58
C GLN A 142 1.51 8.24 4.83
N ARG A 143 2.81 8.45 4.68
CA ARG A 143 3.68 8.90 5.79
C ARG A 143 3.22 10.25 6.34
N MET A 144 2.98 11.23 5.47
CA MET A 144 2.50 12.56 5.89
C MET A 144 1.15 12.50 6.60
N ARG A 145 0.23 11.64 6.15
CA ARG A 145 -1.05 11.43 6.82
C ARG A 145 -0.88 10.82 8.21
N ARG A 146 -0.04 9.80 8.37
CA ARG A 146 0.28 9.20 9.68
C ARG A 146 0.83 10.24 10.65
N MET A 147 1.86 10.97 10.26
CA MET A 147 2.46 12.03 11.07
C MET A 147 1.44 13.08 11.51
N LYS A 148 0.53 13.48 10.60
CA LYS A 148 -0.55 14.42 10.93
C LYS A 148 -1.50 13.86 11.99
N ASN A 149 -1.91 12.61 11.84
CA ASN A 149 -2.84 11.96 12.75
C ASN A 149 -2.21 11.78 14.14
N GLU A 150 -0.96 11.39 14.22
CA GLU A 150 -0.20 11.29 15.47
C GLU A 150 -0.07 12.65 16.17
N THR A 151 0.22 13.71 15.41
CA THR A 151 0.28 15.07 15.94
C THR A 151 -1.07 15.52 16.49
N VAL A 152 -2.17 15.24 15.77
CA VAL A 152 -3.52 15.59 16.20
C VAL A 152 -3.90 14.80 17.46
N GLN A 153 -3.62 13.51 17.51
CA GLN A 153 -3.88 12.68 18.70
C GLN A 153 -3.05 13.13 19.90
N SER A 154 -1.77 13.41 19.70
CA SER A 154 -0.90 13.94 20.75
C SER A 154 -1.41 15.27 21.29
N THR A 155 -1.80 16.18 20.41
CA THR A 155 -2.36 17.49 20.81
C THR A 155 -3.70 17.31 21.54
N ALA A 156 -4.57 16.43 21.08
CA ALA A 156 -5.84 16.12 21.75
C ALA A 156 -5.61 15.51 23.14
N ASN A 157 -4.64 14.61 23.29
CA ASN A 157 -4.27 14.03 24.57
C ASN A 157 -3.69 15.07 25.54
N ILE A 158 -2.85 15.99 25.06
CA ILE A 158 -2.32 17.10 25.86
C ILE A 158 -3.47 18.02 26.33
N GLN A 159 -4.41 18.34 25.43
CA GLN A 159 -5.57 19.16 25.80
C GLN A 159 -6.50 18.46 26.79
N ALA A 160 -6.74 17.15 26.61
CA ALA A 160 -7.52 16.35 27.53
C ALA A 160 -6.88 16.28 28.92
N ASN A 161 -5.56 16.04 28.99
CA ASN A 161 -4.81 16.06 30.25
C ASN A 161 -4.81 17.44 30.90
N ALA A 162 -4.68 18.53 30.13
CA ALA A 162 -4.77 19.90 30.64
C ALA A 162 -6.16 20.18 31.24
N ARG A 163 -7.23 19.71 30.59
CA ARG A 163 -8.61 19.82 31.13
C ARG A 163 -8.80 19.04 32.42
N LEU A 164 -8.24 17.82 32.51
CA LEU A 164 -8.28 17.01 33.73
C LEU A 164 -7.52 17.67 34.89
N ILE A 165 -6.35 18.24 34.61
CA ILE A 165 -5.57 19.00 35.58
C ILE A 165 -6.35 20.23 36.05
N GLN A 166 -6.99 20.96 35.13
CA GLN A 166 -7.81 22.11 35.45
C GLN A 166 -9.01 21.71 36.33
N GLN A 167 -9.73 20.63 35.97
CA GLN A 167 -10.84 20.11 36.75
C GLN A 167 -10.39 19.67 38.16
N ALA A 168 -9.22 19.02 38.27
CA ALA A 168 -8.66 18.65 39.57
C ALA A 168 -8.29 19.88 40.42
N ALA A 169 -7.73 20.90 39.79
CA ALA A 169 -7.42 22.17 40.47
C ALA A 169 -8.69 22.90 40.93
N ASP A 170 -9.72 22.96 40.09
CA ASP A 170 -11.02 23.54 40.42
C ASP A 170 -11.73 22.77 41.55
N THR A 171 -11.57 21.44 41.59
CA THR A 171 -12.12 20.60 42.66
C THR A 171 -11.37 20.84 43.98
N LEU A 172 -10.06 21.03 43.93
CA LEU A 172 -9.25 21.35 45.12
C LEU A 172 -9.53 22.76 45.64
N THR A 173 -9.76 23.74 44.77
CA THR A 173 -10.08 25.11 45.15
C THR A 173 -11.51 25.28 45.70
N ASN A 174 -12.46 24.49 45.20
CA ASN A 174 -13.85 24.48 45.70
C ASN A 174 -14.06 23.54 46.88
N GLY A 175 -13.08 22.72 47.24
CA GLY A 175 -13.18 21.68 48.29
C GLY A 175 -12.77 22.08 49.69
N ILE A 176 -12.54 23.40 50.00
CA ILE A 176 -12.36 23.85 51.37
C ILE A 176 -13.75 24.13 52.01
N GLY A 177 -14.60 23.14 51.96
CA GLY A 177 -15.92 23.19 52.61
C GLY A 177 -16.67 21.87 52.43
N GLY A 178 -16.38 20.92 53.35
CA GLY A 178 -17.26 19.76 53.50
C GLY A 178 -16.66 18.41 53.05
N VAL A 179 -16.21 17.66 54.04
CA VAL A 179 -15.82 16.24 53.93
C VAL A 179 -17.06 15.42 53.60
N SER A 180 -17.12 14.78 52.46
CA SER A 180 -17.99 13.65 52.21
C SER A 180 -17.23 12.54 51.48
N THR A 181 -17.09 11.41 52.18
CA THR A 181 -16.52 10.18 51.65
C THR A 181 -17.51 9.52 50.68
N ALA A 182 -17.18 9.45 49.42
CA ALA A 182 -17.92 8.63 48.46
C ALA A 182 -16.98 7.58 47.84
N ASN A 183 -17.45 6.33 47.92
CA ASN A 183 -16.79 5.10 47.45
C ASN A 183 -16.49 5.12 45.96
N TYR A 184 -15.25 4.86 45.61
CA TYR A 184 -14.85 4.52 44.23
C TYR A 184 -15.20 3.06 43.97
N THR A 185 -16.12 2.80 43.06
CA THR A 185 -16.24 1.56 42.32
C THR A 185 -15.74 1.81 40.91
N GLU A 186 -14.73 1.06 40.53
CA GLU A 186 -14.07 1.05 39.24
C GLU A 186 -14.98 0.32 38.23
N GLU A 187 -15.62 1.02 37.32
CA GLU A 187 -16.24 0.43 36.13
C GLU A 187 -15.77 1.20 34.88
N ALA A 188 -15.03 0.49 34.03
CA ALA A 188 -14.67 0.98 32.71
C ALA A 188 -15.94 1.11 31.82
N PRO A 189 -16.08 2.19 31.03
CA PRO A 189 -17.24 2.35 30.17
C PRO A 189 -17.19 1.38 29.00
N ALA A 190 -18.11 0.40 29.00
CA ALA A 190 -18.39 -0.45 27.86
C ALA A 190 -19.00 0.37 26.71
N ILE A 191 -18.35 0.34 25.54
CA ILE A 191 -18.88 0.88 24.31
C ILE A 191 -20.09 0.03 23.90
N LYS A 192 -21.28 0.58 24.07
CA LYS A 192 -22.52 -0.03 23.58
C LYS A 192 -22.62 0.15 22.07
N GLN A 193 -22.31 -0.89 21.33
CA GLN A 193 -22.76 -1.03 19.95
C GLN A 193 -24.25 -1.38 19.95
N THR A 194 -25.09 -0.45 19.56
CA THR A 194 -26.52 -0.72 19.29
C THR A 194 -26.69 -0.99 17.80
N THR A 195 -26.60 -2.23 17.40
CA THR A 195 -27.07 -2.71 16.10
C THR A 195 -28.53 -3.17 16.24
N ARG A 196 -29.45 -2.51 15.59
CA ARG A 196 -30.80 -3.03 15.35
C ARG A 196 -30.77 -3.97 14.15
N PRO A 197 -31.35 -5.17 14.24
CA PRO A 197 -31.44 -6.06 13.08
C PRO A 197 -32.54 -5.61 12.13
N GLY A 198 -32.24 -5.50 10.83
CA GLY A 198 -33.29 -5.46 9.81
C GLY A 198 -33.31 -4.27 8.84
N GLN A 199 -32.25 -3.49 8.69
CA GLN A 199 -32.16 -2.55 7.57
C GLN A 199 -30.93 -2.90 6.72
N LEU A 200 -31.16 -3.17 5.44
CA LEU A 200 -30.13 -3.19 4.40
C LEU A 200 -29.32 -1.89 4.53
N ASN A 201 -28.02 -2.03 4.74
CA ASN A 201 -27.12 -0.91 4.98
C ASN A 201 -26.99 -0.06 3.71
N ARG A 202 -27.87 0.92 3.55
CA ARG A 202 -27.61 2.03 2.65
C ARG A 202 -26.46 2.84 3.22
N VAL A 203 -25.34 2.86 2.54
CA VAL A 203 -24.21 3.71 2.91
C VAL A 203 -24.50 5.11 2.40
N ASN A 204 -24.91 6.01 3.28
CA ASN A 204 -25.06 7.42 2.95
C ASN A 204 -23.67 8.07 2.93
N LEU A 205 -23.30 8.62 1.79
CA LEU A 205 -22.12 9.48 1.69
C LEU A 205 -22.32 10.74 2.56
N PRO A 206 -21.27 11.26 3.21
CA PRO A 206 -21.35 12.53 3.90
C PRO A 206 -21.84 13.61 2.94
N GLN A 207 -22.93 14.28 3.26
CA GLN A 207 -23.41 15.43 2.48
C GLN A 207 -22.41 16.58 2.67
N GLY A 208 -21.86 17.07 1.56
CA GLY A 208 -21.03 18.25 1.54
C GLY A 208 -21.74 19.45 2.14
N SER A 209 -21.04 20.28 2.86
CA SER A 209 -21.54 21.54 3.37
C SER A 209 -22.08 22.40 2.22
N ASP A 210 -23.32 22.87 2.37
CA ASP A 210 -24.02 23.77 1.44
C ASP A 210 -23.12 24.96 1.01
N PRO A 211 -22.81 25.14 -0.27
CA PRO A 211 -21.93 26.21 -0.75
C PRO A 211 -22.54 27.62 -0.62
N THR A 212 -23.80 27.75 -0.18
CA THR A 212 -24.48 29.05 -0.03
C THR A 212 -24.30 29.70 1.34
N ARG A 213 -23.71 29.02 2.32
CA ARG A 213 -23.38 29.62 3.61
C ARG A 213 -22.06 30.40 3.52
N GLN A 214 -22.16 31.71 3.32
CA GLN A 214 -21.03 32.61 3.51
C GLN A 214 -20.51 32.49 4.96
N PRO A 215 -19.21 32.23 5.16
CA PRO A 215 -18.64 32.25 6.51
C PRO A 215 -18.58 33.68 7.00
N SER A 216 -19.23 33.94 8.15
CA SER A 216 -19.05 35.17 8.90
C SER A 216 -17.56 35.38 9.25
N HIS A 217 -17.06 36.57 8.97
CA HIS A 217 -15.70 37.01 9.23
C HIS A 217 -15.25 36.76 10.69
N GLY A 218 -14.34 35.81 10.85
CA GLY A 218 -13.56 35.58 12.06
C GLY A 218 -12.17 35.11 11.62
N GLY A 219 -11.24 36.06 11.45
CA GLY A 219 -9.90 35.80 10.92
C GLY A 219 -9.07 34.89 11.79
N ASN A 220 -8.47 33.85 11.18
CA ASN A 220 -7.15 33.24 11.44
C ASN A 220 -6.92 31.90 10.71
N ALA A 221 -7.87 31.43 9.88
CA ALA A 221 -7.73 30.15 9.16
C ALA A 221 -6.68 30.10 8.01
N PRO A 222 -6.35 31.19 7.26
CA PRO A 222 -5.46 31.06 6.10
C PRO A 222 -3.98 30.80 6.45
N ARG A 223 -3.49 31.29 7.58
CA ARG A 223 -2.06 31.14 7.94
C ARG A 223 -1.66 29.71 8.31
N GLN A 224 -2.53 28.96 8.97
CA GLN A 224 -2.21 27.58 9.38
C GLN A 224 -2.20 26.61 8.18
N ALA A 225 -3.09 26.79 7.21
CA ALA A 225 -3.12 25.96 6.00
C ALA A 225 -1.89 26.19 5.11
N THR A 226 -1.42 27.44 5.00
CA THR A 226 -0.24 27.79 4.19
C THR A 226 1.03 27.23 4.80
N VAL A 227 1.22 27.37 6.10
CA VAL A 227 2.38 26.84 6.83
C VAL A 227 2.41 25.30 6.78
N GLN A 228 1.26 24.63 6.92
CA GLN A 228 1.19 23.17 6.82
C GLN A 228 1.52 22.66 5.41
N ASN A 229 1.13 23.37 4.35
CA ASN A 229 1.47 22.98 2.99
C ASN A 229 2.95 23.21 2.66
N GLU A 230 3.55 24.27 3.17
CA GLU A 230 4.98 24.54 3.01
C GLU A 230 5.86 23.50 3.73
N TRP A 231 5.45 23.07 4.92
CA TRP A 231 6.17 22.04 5.68
C TRP A 231 6.12 20.67 4.95
N ARG A 232 4.94 20.27 4.44
CA ARG A 232 4.75 19.03 3.68
C ARG A 232 5.61 18.99 2.40
N THR A 233 5.68 20.08 1.67
CA THR A 233 6.55 20.19 0.51
C THR A 233 8.03 20.13 0.86
N GLY A 234 8.41 20.54 2.07
CA GLY A 234 9.78 20.47 2.58
C GLY A 234 10.25 19.03 2.80
N GLU A 235 9.43 18.20 3.49
CA GLU A 235 9.76 16.81 3.75
C GLU A 235 9.80 15.94 2.48
N MET A 236 8.83 16.08 1.60
CA MET A 236 8.87 15.39 0.30
C MET A 236 10.14 15.73 -0.49
N ARG A 237 10.56 17.00 -0.50
CA ARG A 237 11.80 17.40 -1.16
C ARG A 237 13.02 16.73 -0.55
N GLU A 238 13.06 16.58 0.76
CA GLU A 238 14.17 15.90 1.43
C GLU A 238 14.21 14.40 1.08
N TRP A 239 13.06 13.72 1.03
CA TRP A 239 13.00 12.32 0.58
C TRP A 239 13.42 12.17 -0.89
N HIS A 240 12.93 13.01 -1.77
CA HIS A 240 13.34 13.02 -3.18
C HIS A 240 14.84 13.31 -3.35
N LYS A 241 15.42 14.19 -2.53
CA LYS A 241 16.86 14.44 -2.52
C LYS A 241 17.64 13.20 -2.11
N ARG A 242 17.24 12.53 -1.03
CA ARG A 242 17.85 11.26 -0.60
C ARG A 242 17.73 10.17 -1.67
N ALA A 243 16.57 10.06 -2.32
CA ALA A 243 16.38 9.15 -3.43
C ALA A 243 17.33 9.44 -4.60
N ALA A 244 17.51 10.72 -4.97
CA ALA A 244 18.43 11.11 -6.03
C ALA A 244 19.90 10.83 -5.66
N GLU A 245 20.30 11.04 -4.41
CA GLU A 245 21.63 10.69 -3.90
C GLU A 245 21.86 9.18 -3.96
N LEU A 246 20.86 8.36 -3.57
CA LEU A 246 20.90 6.90 -3.68
C LEU A 246 20.97 6.43 -5.14
N ALA A 247 20.21 7.05 -6.05
CA ALA A 247 20.28 6.74 -7.47
C ALA A 247 21.69 6.96 -8.02
N THR A 248 22.36 8.06 -7.64
CA THR A 248 23.75 8.33 -8.02
C THR A 248 24.71 7.28 -7.44
N GLN A 249 24.48 6.84 -6.22
CA GLN A 249 25.28 5.78 -5.60
C GLN A 249 25.07 4.43 -6.30
N LEU A 250 23.83 4.08 -6.65
CA LEU A 250 23.50 2.87 -7.43
C LEU A 250 24.14 2.91 -8.82
N GLU A 251 24.18 4.06 -9.49
CA GLU A 251 24.83 4.21 -10.78
C GLU A 251 26.33 3.88 -10.71
N MET A 252 27.01 4.30 -9.64
CA MET A 252 28.42 4.03 -9.41
C MET A 252 28.71 2.60 -8.99
N GLN A 253 27.90 2.03 -8.09
CA GLN A 253 28.16 0.72 -7.49
C GLN A 253 27.61 -0.45 -8.32
N SER A 254 26.46 -0.26 -8.96
CA SER A 254 25.77 -1.29 -9.74
C SER A 254 25.10 -0.69 -10.99
N PRO A 255 25.89 -0.33 -12.04
CA PRO A 255 25.34 0.25 -13.26
C PRO A 255 24.28 -0.64 -13.95
N GLY A 256 24.36 -1.96 -13.74
CA GLY A 256 23.35 -2.91 -14.23
C GLY A 256 21.99 -2.69 -13.57
N LEU A 257 21.96 -2.64 -12.25
CA LEU A 257 20.75 -2.38 -11.47
C LEU A 257 20.21 -0.96 -11.73
N PHE A 258 21.11 0.05 -11.79
CA PHE A 258 20.69 1.42 -12.09
C PHE A 258 19.94 1.56 -13.42
N ARG A 259 20.29 0.73 -14.42
CA ARG A 259 19.65 0.74 -15.75
C ARG A 259 18.35 -0.06 -15.82
N THR A 260 17.88 -0.63 -14.74
CA THR A 260 16.58 -1.34 -14.73
C THR A 260 15.41 -0.36 -14.74
N PRO A 261 14.23 -0.73 -15.28
CA PRO A 261 13.02 0.08 -15.23
C PRO A 261 12.64 0.49 -13.81
N GLU A 262 12.85 -0.39 -12.84
CA GLU A 262 12.53 -0.19 -11.41
C GLU A 262 13.27 1.02 -10.79
N ILE A 263 14.41 1.42 -11.34
CA ILE A 263 15.16 2.60 -10.91
C ILE A 263 14.93 3.77 -11.88
N GLN A 264 14.92 3.50 -13.18
CA GLN A 264 14.87 4.57 -14.18
C GLN A 264 13.49 5.22 -14.32
N PHE A 265 12.40 4.46 -14.15
CA PHE A 265 11.05 5.03 -14.31
C PHE A 265 10.69 5.96 -13.15
N PRO A 266 10.89 5.60 -11.87
CA PRO A 266 10.70 6.55 -10.79
C PRO A 266 11.60 7.79 -10.92
N LEU A 267 12.85 7.63 -11.39
CA LEU A 267 13.73 8.77 -11.64
C LEU A 267 13.17 9.68 -12.74
N ALA A 268 12.64 9.11 -13.83
CA ALA A 268 12.01 9.86 -14.90
C ALA A 268 10.74 10.59 -14.40
N THR A 269 9.96 9.98 -13.51
CA THR A 269 8.81 10.60 -12.86
C THR A 269 9.23 11.77 -11.96
N LEU A 270 10.25 11.61 -11.15
CA LEU A 270 10.81 12.72 -10.37
C LEU A 270 11.33 13.86 -11.25
N GLN A 271 12.03 13.54 -12.35
CA GLN A 271 12.49 14.55 -13.31
C GLN A 271 11.32 15.32 -13.95
N ARG A 272 10.24 14.61 -14.28
CA ARG A 272 9.01 15.21 -14.82
C ARG A 272 8.35 16.14 -13.81
N SER A 273 8.18 15.70 -12.56
CA SER A 273 7.56 16.51 -11.50
C SER A 273 8.37 17.76 -11.14
N THR A 274 9.69 17.73 -11.33
CA THR A 274 10.60 18.86 -11.12
C THR A 274 10.82 19.73 -12.38
N GLY A 275 10.04 19.50 -13.44
CA GLY A 275 10.09 20.29 -14.68
C GLY A 275 11.18 19.89 -15.67
N SER A 276 11.93 18.82 -15.42
CA SER A 276 12.99 18.31 -16.31
C SER A 276 12.43 17.34 -17.36
N MET A 277 11.40 17.76 -18.11
CA MET A 277 10.68 16.92 -19.09
C MET A 277 11.59 16.25 -20.13
N ALA A 278 12.60 16.96 -20.63
CA ALA A 278 13.53 16.42 -21.64
C ALA A 278 14.35 15.22 -21.11
N LYS A 279 14.72 15.23 -19.82
CA LYS A 279 15.43 14.10 -19.21
C LYS A 279 14.51 12.89 -19.08
N SER A 280 13.29 13.10 -18.60
CA SER A 280 12.26 12.07 -18.52
C SER A 280 11.99 11.42 -19.88
N ASP A 281 11.79 12.24 -20.93
CA ASP A 281 11.61 11.77 -22.32
C ASP A 281 12.78 10.90 -22.80
N THR A 282 14.01 11.32 -22.52
CA THR A 282 15.22 10.57 -22.89
C THR A 282 15.23 9.16 -22.28
N VAL A 283 14.79 9.03 -21.03
CA VAL A 283 14.67 7.73 -20.36
C VAL A 283 13.69 6.82 -21.12
N PHE A 284 12.43 7.27 -21.30
CA PHE A 284 11.42 6.42 -21.94
C PHE A 284 11.77 6.08 -23.40
N ARG A 285 12.31 7.02 -24.20
CA ARG A 285 12.80 6.74 -25.56
C ARG A 285 13.93 5.71 -25.57
N SER A 286 14.78 5.70 -24.56
CA SER A 286 15.85 4.71 -24.48
C SER A 286 15.31 3.29 -24.31
N TYR A 287 14.18 3.12 -23.58
CA TYR A 287 13.53 1.81 -23.44
C TYR A 287 12.77 1.39 -24.70
N LEU A 288 12.18 2.33 -25.43
CA LEU A 288 11.61 2.02 -26.74
C LEU A 288 12.63 1.39 -27.69
N SER A 289 13.86 1.87 -27.69
CA SER A 289 14.90 1.41 -28.61
C SER A 289 15.66 0.19 -28.12
N ARG A 290 15.82 0.00 -26.80
CA ARG A 290 16.74 -0.99 -26.20
C ARG A 290 16.05 -2.17 -25.53
N SER A 291 14.82 -2.00 -25.04
CA SER A 291 14.15 -3.08 -24.31
C SER A 291 13.83 -4.26 -25.21
N ALA A 292 14.17 -5.47 -24.75
CA ALA A 292 13.72 -6.69 -25.37
C ALA A 292 12.30 -7.11 -24.91
N ASP A 293 11.86 -6.56 -23.77
CA ASP A 293 10.54 -6.82 -23.19
C ASP A 293 9.46 -5.99 -23.89
N PRO A 294 8.50 -6.63 -24.60
CA PRO A 294 7.44 -5.91 -25.30
C PRO A 294 6.54 -5.10 -24.35
N ALA A 295 6.34 -5.57 -23.11
CA ALA A 295 5.51 -4.90 -22.14
C ALA A 295 6.14 -3.59 -21.67
N ILE A 296 7.46 -3.59 -21.42
CA ILE A 296 8.21 -2.37 -21.08
C ILE A 296 8.24 -1.40 -22.26
N LYS A 297 8.36 -1.91 -23.51
CA LYS A 297 8.24 -1.06 -24.70
C LYS A 297 6.88 -0.38 -24.79
N SER A 298 5.80 -1.14 -24.64
CA SER A 298 4.43 -0.62 -24.68
C SER A 298 4.19 0.44 -23.60
N LEU A 299 4.74 0.25 -22.41
CA LEU A 299 4.69 1.24 -21.33
C LEU A 299 5.46 2.51 -21.74
N ALA A 300 6.67 2.38 -22.26
CA ALA A 300 7.47 3.52 -22.71
C ALA A 300 6.80 4.27 -23.88
N GLU A 301 6.12 3.56 -24.79
CA GLU A 301 5.30 4.15 -25.86
C GLU A 301 4.18 5.04 -25.29
N ARG A 302 3.49 4.58 -24.27
CA ARG A 302 2.43 5.36 -23.59
C ARG A 302 2.98 6.64 -22.97
N GLU A 303 4.11 6.58 -22.29
CA GLU A 303 4.73 7.76 -21.67
C GLU A 303 5.23 8.76 -22.73
N VAL A 304 5.83 8.29 -23.80
CA VAL A 304 6.23 9.15 -24.94
C VAL A 304 5.01 9.77 -25.62
N TRP A 305 3.91 9.01 -25.78
CA TRP A 305 2.66 9.54 -26.33
C TRP A 305 2.09 10.67 -25.47
N LEU A 306 2.12 10.54 -24.14
CA LEU A 306 1.66 11.58 -23.21
C LEU A 306 2.42 12.91 -23.39
N MET A 307 3.69 12.85 -23.77
CA MET A 307 4.51 14.06 -23.97
C MET A 307 4.26 14.74 -25.32
N PHE A 308 3.92 13.98 -26.35
CA PHE A 308 3.90 14.50 -27.73
C PHE A 308 2.56 14.36 -28.44
N ALA A 309 1.55 13.76 -27.79
CA ALA A 309 0.20 13.56 -28.34
C ALA A 309 0.22 13.10 -29.82
N THR A 310 0.99 12.04 -30.12
CA THR A 310 1.03 11.47 -31.47
C THR A 310 -0.36 10.95 -31.88
N ALA A 311 -0.63 10.91 -33.20
CA ALA A 311 -1.98 10.67 -33.73
C ALA A 311 -2.66 9.37 -33.34
N GLN A 312 -1.91 8.38 -32.85
CA GLN A 312 -2.45 7.07 -32.47
C GLN A 312 -2.57 6.97 -30.94
N THR A 313 -3.81 6.84 -30.46
CA THR A 313 -4.10 6.63 -29.04
C THR A 313 -3.58 5.28 -28.57
N PRO A 314 -2.93 5.17 -27.40
CA PRO A 314 -2.50 3.88 -26.86
C PRO A 314 -3.68 2.93 -26.64
N GLN A 315 -3.46 1.63 -26.82
CA GLN A 315 -4.52 0.64 -26.69
C GLN A 315 -5.11 0.56 -25.28
N ALA A 316 -4.30 0.78 -24.24
CA ALA A 316 -4.71 0.68 -22.83
C ALA A 316 -4.98 2.07 -22.24
N LEU A 317 -5.98 2.78 -22.77
CA LEU A 317 -6.45 4.06 -22.25
C LEU A 317 -7.89 3.94 -21.76
N ALA A 318 -8.11 4.15 -20.47
CA ALA A 318 -9.42 4.27 -19.85
C ALA A 318 -9.69 5.73 -19.46
N THR A 319 -10.96 6.06 -19.29
CA THR A 319 -11.40 7.40 -18.89
C THR A 319 -12.19 7.33 -17.61
N CYS A 320 -11.80 8.14 -16.62
CA CYS A 320 -12.60 8.44 -15.45
C CYS A 320 -13.40 9.72 -15.71
N GLN A 321 -14.71 9.60 -15.72
CA GLN A 321 -15.59 10.71 -16.13
C GLN A 321 -15.95 11.57 -14.91
N ARG A 322 -15.85 12.90 -15.09
CA ARG A 322 -16.36 13.81 -14.06
C ARG A 322 -17.88 13.74 -13.97
N THR A 323 -18.38 13.73 -12.73
CA THR A 323 -19.82 13.76 -12.45
C THR A 323 -20.18 14.85 -11.44
N ASP A 324 -21.38 15.40 -11.58
CA ASP A 324 -21.98 16.30 -10.58
C ASP A 324 -22.99 15.57 -9.69
N SER A 325 -23.28 14.29 -9.99
CA SER A 325 -24.17 13.42 -9.22
C SER A 325 -23.39 12.38 -8.43
N LYS A 326 -23.61 12.29 -7.13
CA LYS A 326 -23.07 11.23 -6.29
C LYS A 326 -23.94 9.97 -6.44
N PRO A 327 -23.35 8.78 -6.58
CA PRO A 327 -24.10 7.54 -6.56
C PRO A 327 -24.71 7.28 -5.17
N GLN A 328 -25.83 6.60 -5.16
CA GLN A 328 -26.38 5.99 -3.95
C GLN A 328 -25.76 4.62 -3.80
N LEU A 329 -24.74 4.49 -2.97
CA LEU A 329 -24.01 3.23 -2.81
C LEU A 329 -24.95 2.12 -2.29
N ASP A 330 -25.56 1.38 -3.20
CA ASP A 330 -26.45 0.24 -2.91
C ASP A 330 -26.08 -1.02 -3.71
N GLY A 331 -25.09 -0.92 -4.59
CA GLY A 331 -24.62 -1.99 -5.46
C GLY A 331 -25.43 -2.10 -6.76
N ILE A 332 -26.36 -1.18 -7.02
CA ILE A 332 -27.19 -1.14 -8.23
C ILE A 332 -26.66 -0.02 -9.14
N LEU A 333 -26.02 -0.40 -10.26
CA LEU A 333 -25.39 0.54 -11.20
C LEU A 333 -26.43 1.30 -12.05
N ALA A 334 -27.44 1.89 -11.42
CA ALA A 334 -28.54 2.62 -12.09
C ALA A 334 -28.46 4.14 -11.88
N ASP A 335 -27.48 4.63 -11.13
CA ASP A 335 -27.33 6.05 -10.85
C ASP A 335 -26.87 6.85 -12.06
N SER A 336 -27.32 8.09 -12.16
CA SER A 336 -27.01 8.99 -13.29
C SER A 336 -25.51 9.28 -13.45
N CYS A 337 -24.70 9.11 -12.42
CA CYS A 337 -23.24 9.25 -12.53
C CYS A 337 -22.62 8.21 -13.47
N TRP A 338 -23.27 7.06 -13.69
CA TRP A 338 -22.81 5.98 -14.56
C TRP A 338 -23.22 6.17 -16.03
N GLU A 339 -24.21 7.00 -16.34
CA GLU A 339 -24.69 7.21 -17.71
C GLU A 339 -23.60 7.77 -18.65
N ALA A 340 -22.74 8.64 -18.13
CA ALA A 340 -21.63 9.22 -18.89
C ALA A 340 -20.32 8.44 -18.74
N ALA A 341 -20.24 7.50 -17.80
CA ALA A 341 -19.04 6.71 -17.53
C ALA A 341 -18.82 5.67 -18.66
N ARG A 342 -17.56 5.52 -19.04
CA ARG A 342 -17.19 4.54 -20.08
C ARG A 342 -16.91 3.19 -19.45
N GLU A 343 -17.42 2.15 -20.09
CA GLU A 343 -17.14 0.76 -19.71
C GLU A 343 -15.68 0.40 -19.99
N ILE A 344 -15.02 -0.15 -18.98
CA ILE A 344 -13.72 -0.79 -19.06
C ILE A 344 -13.96 -2.30 -18.97
N ARG A 345 -13.74 -3.02 -20.06
CA ARG A 345 -13.97 -4.48 -20.12
C ARG A 345 -12.73 -5.23 -19.67
N LEU A 346 -12.95 -6.25 -18.84
CA LEU A 346 -11.92 -7.16 -18.38
C LEU A 346 -12.06 -8.47 -19.17
N THR A 347 -11.04 -8.82 -19.95
CA THR A 347 -11.07 -9.99 -20.84
C THR A 347 -10.01 -11.00 -20.45
N THR A 348 -10.22 -12.26 -20.80
CA THR A 348 -9.25 -13.35 -20.57
C THR A 348 -8.06 -13.25 -21.52
N GLU A 349 -8.33 -12.87 -22.77
CA GLU A 349 -7.32 -12.75 -23.83
C GLU A 349 -7.18 -11.29 -24.30
N ALA A 350 -5.99 -10.95 -24.80
CA ALA A 350 -5.77 -9.65 -25.40
C ALA A 350 -6.66 -9.46 -26.63
N PRO A 351 -7.27 -8.26 -26.84
CA PRO A 351 -8.02 -7.95 -28.05
C PRO A 351 -7.12 -8.09 -29.28
N THR A 352 -7.57 -8.85 -30.27
CA THR A 352 -6.93 -8.96 -31.58
C THR A 352 -7.62 -8.06 -32.61
N ASP A 353 -6.96 -7.77 -33.77
CA ASP A 353 -7.58 -6.97 -34.82
C ASP A 353 -8.86 -7.63 -35.39
N GLU A 354 -8.95 -8.95 -35.35
CA GLU A 354 -10.13 -9.71 -35.77
C GLU A 354 -11.24 -9.70 -34.70
N ASN A 355 -10.89 -9.38 -33.43
CA ASN A 355 -11.78 -9.46 -32.29
C ASN A 355 -11.84 -8.12 -31.51
N LYS A 356 -11.90 -7.00 -32.23
CA LYS A 356 -11.91 -5.63 -31.65
C LYS A 356 -13.12 -5.34 -30.78
N ASN A 357 -14.15 -6.16 -30.84
CA ASN A 357 -15.35 -6.04 -30.03
C ASN A 357 -15.91 -7.43 -29.68
N PRO A 358 -15.18 -8.23 -28.90
CA PRO A 358 -15.73 -9.48 -28.45
C PRO A 358 -16.93 -9.15 -27.57
N SER A 359 -18.10 -9.50 -28.01
CA SER A 359 -19.27 -9.63 -27.15
C SER A 359 -19.08 -10.86 -26.26
N ASP A 360 -18.02 -10.86 -25.45
CA ASP A 360 -17.83 -11.88 -24.44
C ASP A 360 -18.85 -11.59 -23.32
N PRO A 361 -19.93 -12.36 -23.23
CA PRO A 361 -20.97 -12.17 -22.22
C PRO A 361 -20.43 -12.48 -20.80
N GLN A 362 -19.24 -13.07 -20.71
CA GLN A 362 -18.57 -13.41 -19.44
C GLN A 362 -17.54 -12.36 -19.02
N ALA A 363 -17.30 -11.32 -19.85
CA ALA A 363 -16.38 -10.24 -19.51
C ALA A 363 -16.93 -9.43 -18.33
N ALA A 364 -16.13 -9.28 -17.29
CA ALA A 364 -16.45 -8.32 -16.24
C ALA A 364 -16.30 -6.89 -16.78
N MET A 365 -17.05 -5.97 -16.20
CA MET A 365 -17.09 -4.56 -16.60
C MET A 365 -16.86 -3.67 -15.39
N MET A 366 -16.06 -2.61 -15.57
CA MET A 366 -15.88 -1.55 -14.61
C MET A 366 -16.19 -0.21 -15.24
N MET A 367 -16.70 0.70 -14.45
CA MET A 367 -16.91 2.12 -14.75
C MET A 367 -16.25 2.97 -13.67
N LEU A 368 -15.70 4.12 -14.08
CA LEU A 368 -15.07 5.07 -13.16
C LEU A 368 -15.66 6.47 -13.38
N ALA A 369 -16.07 7.08 -12.29
CA ALA A 369 -16.53 8.47 -12.25
C ALA A 369 -15.86 9.20 -11.07
N TYR A 370 -15.86 10.53 -11.08
CA TYR A 370 -15.28 11.30 -9.99
C TYR A 370 -15.93 12.67 -9.81
N ASP A 371 -15.87 13.17 -8.58
CA ASP A 371 -16.21 14.55 -8.24
C ASP A 371 -15.05 15.24 -7.47
N SER A 372 -15.35 16.31 -6.77
CA SER A 372 -14.34 17.01 -5.94
C SER A 372 -13.95 16.28 -4.66
N GLU A 373 -14.70 15.27 -4.24
CA GLU A 373 -14.52 14.58 -2.95
C GLU A 373 -14.08 13.13 -3.11
N PHE A 374 -14.55 12.44 -4.16
CA PHE A 374 -14.41 10.99 -4.31
C PHE A 374 -14.04 10.55 -5.72
N LEU A 375 -13.33 9.43 -5.78
CA LEU A 375 -13.29 8.53 -6.92
C LEU A 375 -14.38 7.48 -6.72
N TYR A 376 -15.29 7.36 -7.69
CA TYR A 376 -16.36 6.37 -7.70
C TYR A 376 -16.00 5.20 -8.61
N VAL A 377 -16.31 4.00 -8.15
CA VAL A 377 -16.05 2.74 -8.86
C VAL A 377 -17.33 1.94 -8.94
N GLY A 378 -17.80 1.68 -10.15
CA GLY A 378 -18.89 0.75 -10.43
C GLY A 378 -18.36 -0.50 -11.11
N ILE A 379 -18.71 -1.68 -10.61
CA ILE A 379 -18.24 -2.96 -11.15
C ILE A 379 -19.45 -3.88 -11.36
N SER A 380 -19.54 -4.49 -12.54
CA SER A 380 -20.48 -5.56 -12.84
C SER A 380 -19.74 -6.80 -13.31
N VAL A 381 -19.94 -7.90 -12.62
CA VAL A 381 -19.20 -9.14 -12.81
C VAL A 381 -20.17 -10.26 -13.12
N PRO A 382 -20.18 -10.80 -14.35
CA PRO A 382 -21.01 -11.95 -14.69
C PRO A 382 -20.52 -13.19 -13.96
N ARG A 383 -21.46 -14.02 -13.58
CA ARG A 383 -21.19 -15.31 -12.96
C ARG A 383 -20.60 -16.27 -13.98
N LEU A 384 -19.43 -16.79 -13.66
CA LEU A 384 -18.80 -17.82 -14.49
C LEU A 384 -19.26 -19.22 -14.09
N GLU A 385 -19.38 -20.11 -15.06
CA GLU A 385 -19.66 -21.53 -14.80
C GLU A 385 -18.51 -22.11 -13.93
N GLY A 386 -18.89 -22.81 -12.88
CA GLY A 386 -17.92 -23.36 -11.90
C GLY A 386 -17.44 -22.40 -10.82
N ALA A 387 -17.80 -21.11 -10.88
CA ALA A 387 -17.50 -20.17 -9.80
C ALA A 387 -18.47 -20.36 -8.63
N SER A 388 -17.94 -20.28 -7.39
CA SER A 388 -18.79 -20.23 -6.19
C SER A 388 -19.61 -18.95 -6.17
N LEU A 389 -20.87 -19.02 -5.78
CA LEU A 389 -21.71 -17.86 -5.55
C LEU A 389 -21.81 -17.60 -4.04
N ASP A 390 -20.99 -16.72 -3.55
CA ASP A 390 -21.17 -16.19 -2.21
C ASP A 390 -22.00 -14.90 -2.29
N ARG A 391 -23.11 -14.86 -1.59
CA ARG A 391 -23.99 -13.69 -1.59
C ARG A 391 -23.43 -12.59 -0.68
N PRO A 392 -23.76 -11.32 -0.95
CA PRO A 392 -23.43 -10.22 -0.05
C PRO A 392 -23.82 -10.54 1.39
N GLN A 393 -22.89 -10.26 2.32
CA GLN A 393 -23.09 -10.54 3.72
C GLN A 393 -23.16 -9.23 4.50
N PRO A 394 -24.02 -9.12 5.52
CA PRO A 394 -24.06 -7.94 6.37
C PRO A 394 -22.75 -7.83 7.18
N GLY A 395 -22.13 -6.67 7.11
CA GLY A 395 -20.86 -6.39 7.78
C GLY A 395 -19.67 -6.69 6.89
N ARG A 396 -19.02 -5.63 6.39
CA ARG A 396 -17.79 -5.73 5.60
C ARG A 396 -16.63 -6.13 6.50
N THR A 397 -15.95 -7.21 6.16
CA THR A 397 -14.67 -7.57 6.77
C THR A 397 -13.55 -6.92 5.98
N ARG A 398 -12.66 -6.21 6.68
CA ARG A 398 -11.43 -5.63 6.13
C ARG A 398 -10.26 -6.59 6.33
N ASP A 399 -9.20 -6.41 5.52
CA ASP A 399 -8.00 -7.24 5.54
C ASP A 399 -8.32 -8.74 5.39
N ALA A 400 -9.39 -9.05 4.65
CA ALA A 400 -9.84 -10.41 4.44
C ALA A 400 -8.92 -11.15 3.45
N ASP A 401 -8.74 -12.45 3.66
CA ASP A 401 -8.18 -13.31 2.62
C ASP A 401 -9.23 -13.56 1.52
N LEU A 402 -9.05 -12.91 0.38
CA LEU A 402 -9.94 -13.01 -0.78
C LEU A 402 -9.52 -14.10 -1.75
N GLY A 403 -8.41 -14.78 -1.53
CA GLY A 403 -7.81 -15.71 -2.49
C GLY A 403 -8.66 -16.90 -2.89
N GLN A 404 -9.70 -17.23 -2.12
CA GLN A 404 -10.63 -18.32 -2.40
C GLN A 404 -11.98 -17.85 -2.98
N HIS A 405 -12.14 -16.52 -3.21
CA HIS A 405 -13.38 -15.92 -3.66
C HIS A 405 -13.18 -15.16 -4.98
N ASP A 406 -14.24 -15.07 -5.77
CA ASP A 406 -14.24 -14.24 -6.97
C ASP A 406 -14.12 -12.78 -6.56
N HIS A 407 -13.04 -12.12 -6.96
CA HIS A 407 -12.71 -10.77 -6.53
C HIS A 407 -12.13 -9.92 -7.66
N VAL A 408 -12.23 -8.62 -7.51
CA VAL A 408 -11.59 -7.63 -8.39
C VAL A 408 -10.50 -6.90 -7.63
N THR A 409 -9.35 -6.78 -8.27
CA THR A 409 -8.19 -6.00 -7.82
C THR A 409 -8.06 -4.75 -8.68
N ILE A 410 -7.96 -3.59 -8.05
CA ILE A 410 -7.74 -2.30 -8.69
C ILE A 410 -6.43 -1.75 -8.15
N CYS A 411 -5.48 -1.47 -9.04
CA CYS A 411 -4.21 -0.83 -8.70
C CYS A 411 -4.18 0.57 -9.31
N LEU A 412 -3.76 1.56 -8.53
CA LEU A 412 -3.67 2.96 -8.93
C LEU A 412 -2.26 3.48 -8.62
N ASP A 413 -1.52 3.85 -9.66
CA ASP A 413 -0.22 4.51 -9.62
C ASP A 413 -0.45 5.98 -9.98
N VAL A 414 -0.44 6.85 -8.95
CA VAL A 414 -0.92 8.23 -9.07
C VAL A 414 0.08 9.17 -9.76
N ASP A 415 1.35 8.81 -9.77
CA ASP A 415 2.40 9.60 -10.40
C ASP A 415 3.05 8.91 -11.61
N ARG A 416 2.65 7.68 -11.89
CA ARG A 416 3.18 6.83 -12.97
C ARG A 416 4.69 6.60 -12.81
N ASP A 417 5.10 6.24 -11.59
CA ASP A 417 6.47 5.80 -11.33
C ASP A 417 6.68 4.32 -11.73
N TYR A 418 5.59 3.57 -11.88
CA TYR A 418 5.58 2.16 -12.24
C TYR A 418 6.37 1.26 -11.29
N ALA A 419 6.53 1.71 -10.05
CA ALA A 419 7.24 0.99 -8.99
C ALA A 419 6.39 0.87 -7.73
N THR A 420 5.50 1.84 -7.48
CA THR A 420 4.60 1.85 -6.33
C THR A 420 3.16 2.14 -6.76
N TRP A 421 2.19 1.70 -5.97
CA TRP A 421 0.75 1.87 -6.27
C TRP A 421 -0.10 1.64 -5.03
N TYR A 422 -1.33 2.12 -5.07
CA TYR A 422 -2.40 1.71 -4.19
C TYR A 422 -3.10 0.48 -4.75
N GLU A 423 -3.43 -0.48 -3.90
CA GLU A 423 -4.18 -1.69 -4.24
C GLU A 423 -5.47 -1.74 -3.43
N PHE A 424 -6.57 -1.96 -4.13
CA PHE A 424 -7.90 -2.19 -3.55
C PHE A 424 -8.42 -3.51 -4.09
N GLN A 425 -8.81 -4.38 -3.20
CA GLN A 425 -9.45 -5.64 -3.55
C GLN A 425 -10.84 -5.71 -2.93
N VAL A 426 -11.77 -6.25 -3.67
CA VAL A 426 -13.13 -6.47 -3.20
C VAL A 426 -13.72 -7.71 -3.84
N ASP A 427 -14.42 -8.52 -3.05
CA ASP A 427 -15.06 -9.74 -3.50
C ASP A 427 -16.60 -9.61 -3.58
N GLN A 428 -17.23 -10.66 -4.07
CA GLN A 428 -18.67 -10.75 -4.23
C GLN A 428 -19.48 -10.65 -2.92
N ARG A 429 -18.82 -10.82 -1.74
CA ARG A 429 -19.43 -10.63 -0.43
C ARG A 429 -19.37 -9.17 0.04
N GLY A 430 -18.61 -8.32 -0.64
CA GLY A 430 -18.27 -6.97 -0.23
C GLY A 430 -17.13 -6.91 0.79
N TRP A 431 -16.38 -7.97 0.98
CA TRP A 431 -15.18 -7.99 1.82
C TRP A 431 -14.01 -7.40 1.06
N THR A 432 -13.11 -6.76 1.77
CA THR A 432 -12.06 -5.96 1.17
C THR A 432 -10.69 -6.26 1.75
N CYS A 433 -9.67 -6.03 0.93
CA CYS A 433 -8.27 -6.02 1.33
C CYS A 433 -7.57 -4.88 0.59
N GLU A 434 -6.79 -4.09 1.29
CA GLU A 434 -6.12 -2.92 0.75
C GLU A 434 -4.61 -2.97 1.03
N ALA A 435 -3.82 -2.33 0.15
CA ALA A 435 -2.41 -2.12 0.37
C ALA A 435 -1.94 -0.80 -0.28
N CYS A 436 -0.95 -0.16 0.33
CA CYS A 436 -0.18 0.88 -0.30
C CYS A 436 1.21 0.32 -0.58
N TRP A 437 1.47 -0.02 -1.85
CA TRP A 437 2.67 -0.76 -2.24
C TRP A 437 2.81 -2.07 -1.44
N GLU A 438 3.81 -2.18 -0.57
CA GLU A 438 4.01 -3.34 0.31
C GLU A 438 3.30 -3.20 1.67
N ASP A 439 2.73 -2.03 1.99
CA ASP A 439 2.06 -1.77 3.27
C ASP A 439 0.62 -2.32 3.28
N ARG A 440 0.48 -3.55 3.77
CA ARG A 440 -0.82 -4.22 3.96
C ARG A 440 -1.57 -3.76 5.22
N ARG A 441 -0.94 -2.95 6.07
CA ARG A 441 -1.60 -2.33 7.23
C ARG A 441 -2.25 -0.99 6.86
N TRP A 442 -2.06 -0.53 5.62
CA TRP A 442 -2.77 0.63 5.13
C TRP A 442 -4.26 0.32 5.02
N ASN A 443 -5.05 1.05 5.76
CA ASN A 443 -6.50 0.83 5.87
C ASN A 443 -7.24 2.14 5.58
N PRO A 444 -7.52 2.42 4.30
CA PRO A 444 -8.20 3.64 3.88
C PRO A 444 -9.67 3.65 4.29
N ALA A 445 -10.20 4.83 4.53
CA ALA A 445 -11.62 5.03 4.79
C ALA A 445 -12.38 5.10 3.46
N TRP A 446 -12.69 3.97 2.84
CA TRP A 446 -13.50 3.93 1.63
C TRP A 446 -14.83 3.19 1.85
N TYR A 447 -15.80 3.48 0.99
CA TYR A 447 -17.16 3.00 1.11
C TYR A 447 -17.43 1.97 0.01
N VAL A 448 -18.06 0.85 0.35
CA VAL A 448 -18.37 -0.23 -0.58
C VAL A 448 -19.78 -0.73 -0.30
N ALA A 449 -20.57 -0.84 -1.35
CA ALA A 449 -21.87 -1.52 -1.35
C ALA A 449 -21.86 -2.61 -2.42
N THR A 450 -22.53 -3.72 -2.16
CA THR A 450 -22.61 -4.86 -3.07
C THR A 450 -24.05 -5.33 -3.22
N ASP A 451 -24.38 -5.73 -4.44
CA ASP A 451 -25.61 -6.44 -4.79
C ASP A 451 -25.30 -7.67 -5.64
N ALA A 452 -26.14 -8.68 -5.61
CA ALA A 452 -25.99 -9.88 -6.43
C ALA A 452 -27.33 -10.49 -6.79
N ASP A 453 -27.47 -10.83 -8.07
CA ASP A 453 -28.55 -11.67 -8.60
C ASP A 453 -28.04 -13.05 -9.05
N ASP A 454 -28.87 -13.82 -9.73
CA ASP A 454 -28.50 -15.16 -10.21
C ASP A 454 -27.46 -15.15 -11.35
N THR A 455 -27.26 -14.00 -11.98
CA THR A 455 -26.40 -13.85 -13.18
C THR A 455 -25.16 -13.00 -12.95
N HIS A 456 -25.22 -12.02 -12.04
CA HIS A 456 -24.14 -11.06 -11.78
C HIS A 456 -24.02 -10.77 -10.30
N TRP A 457 -22.84 -10.35 -9.91
CA TRP A 457 -22.63 -9.58 -8.69
C TRP A 457 -22.06 -8.19 -9.07
N ARG A 458 -22.38 -7.19 -8.25
CA ARG A 458 -22.07 -5.81 -8.55
C ARG A 458 -21.53 -5.12 -7.32
N ILE A 459 -20.74 -4.09 -7.57
CA ILE A 459 -20.14 -3.25 -6.53
C ILE A 459 -20.31 -1.79 -6.92
N GLU A 460 -20.64 -0.99 -5.95
CA GLU A 460 -20.45 0.45 -5.96
C GLU A 460 -19.52 0.85 -4.84
N ALA A 461 -18.51 1.63 -5.16
CA ALA A 461 -17.54 2.10 -4.17
C ALA A 461 -17.22 3.59 -4.34
N ALA A 462 -16.86 4.24 -3.23
CA ALA A 462 -16.40 5.62 -3.20
C ALA A 462 -15.12 5.70 -2.38
N ILE A 463 -14.04 6.19 -2.99
CA ILE A 463 -12.71 6.35 -2.39
C ILE A 463 -12.47 7.85 -2.22
N PRO A 464 -12.37 8.37 -0.97
CA PRO A 464 -12.08 9.78 -0.75
C PRO A 464 -10.70 10.16 -1.28
N TRP A 465 -10.58 11.30 -1.93
CA TRP A 465 -9.30 11.76 -2.47
C TRP A 465 -8.19 11.87 -1.44
N ASN A 466 -8.53 12.30 -0.23
CA ASN A 466 -7.56 12.42 0.84
C ASN A 466 -6.96 11.08 1.30
N GLU A 467 -7.53 9.93 0.89
CA GLU A 467 -6.92 8.62 1.09
C GLU A 467 -5.78 8.38 0.08
N LEU A 468 -5.84 8.96 -1.11
CA LEU A 468 -4.94 8.71 -2.23
C LEU A 468 -3.94 9.84 -2.46
N VAL A 469 -4.40 11.09 -2.44
CA VAL A 469 -3.62 12.26 -2.87
C VAL A 469 -3.94 13.51 -2.04
N ALA A 470 -3.05 14.50 -2.11
CA ALA A 470 -3.24 15.78 -1.41
C ALA A 470 -4.36 16.64 -2.02
N SER A 471 -4.62 16.48 -3.30
CA SER A 471 -5.65 17.22 -4.05
C SER A 471 -6.23 16.33 -5.13
N PRO A 472 -7.53 16.45 -5.43
CA PRO A 472 -8.16 15.71 -6.51
C PRO A 472 -7.44 15.93 -7.85
N PRO A 473 -7.41 14.92 -8.73
CA PRO A 473 -6.84 15.07 -10.06
C PRO A 473 -7.63 16.11 -10.85
N GLN A 474 -6.90 16.93 -11.65
CA GLN A 474 -7.53 17.89 -12.54
C GLN A 474 -7.91 17.21 -13.86
N ARG A 475 -8.84 17.79 -14.59
CA ARG A 475 -9.16 17.35 -15.95
C ARG A 475 -7.90 17.28 -16.81
N GLY A 476 -7.72 16.17 -17.52
CA GLY A 476 -6.52 15.92 -18.33
C GLY A 476 -5.36 15.31 -17.55
N THR A 477 -5.49 15.06 -16.24
CA THR A 477 -4.52 14.28 -15.48
C THR A 477 -4.56 12.82 -15.91
N PHE A 478 -3.40 12.16 -15.88
CA PHE A 478 -3.27 10.72 -16.16
C PHE A 478 -2.62 10.00 -14.98
N TRP A 479 -3.19 8.86 -14.60
CA TRP A 479 -2.60 7.91 -13.67
C TRP A 479 -2.25 6.61 -14.38
N GLY A 480 -1.37 5.79 -13.79
CA GLY A 480 -1.27 4.38 -14.11
C GLY A 480 -2.39 3.61 -13.41
N ALA A 481 -2.96 2.62 -14.07
CA ALA A 481 -3.94 1.75 -13.45
C ALA A 481 -3.85 0.32 -13.97
N ALA A 482 -4.09 -0.65 -13.09
CA ALA A 482 -4.31 -2.04 -13.47
C ALA A 482 -5.60 -2.54 -12.83
N ILE A 483 -6.39 -3.28 -13.59
CA ILE A 483 -7.67 -3.80 -13.14
C ILE A 483 -7.73 -5.28 -13.55
N THR A 484 -7.93 -6.14 -12.56
CA THR A 484 -7.93 -7.59 -12.78
C THR A 484 -9.04 -8.23 -11.95
N ARG A 485 -9.86 -9.07 -12.57
CA ARG A 485 -10.72 -10.01 -11.88
C ARG A 485 -9.98 -11.33 -11.72
N THR A 486 -10.03 -11.92 -10.56
CA THR A 486 -9.54 -13.27 -10.28
C THR A 486 -10.70 -14.15 -9.84
N THR A 487 -10.99 -15.20 -10.61
CA THR A 487 -11.96 -16.22 -10.24
C THR A 487 -11.19 -17.48 -9.89
N PRO A 488 -11.12 -17.89 -8.62
CA PRO A 488 -10.37 -19.06 -8.18
C PRO A 488 -10.75 -20.30 -8.98
N THR A 489 -9.76 -21.10 -9.37
CA THR A 489 -9.91 -22.32 -10.17
C THR A 489 -10.37 -22.14 -11.63
N VAL A 490 -10.91 -20.97 -12.00
CA VAL A 490 -11.39 -20.67 -13.35
C VAL A 490 -10.37 -19.85 -14.15
N GLY A 491 -9.87 -18.75 -13.61
CA GLY A 491 -8.88 -17.93 -14.29
C GLY A 491 -8.93 -16.45 -13.93
N MET A 492 -8.32 -15.64 -14.78
CA MET A 492 -8.23 -14.19 -14.62
C MET A 492 -8.74 -13.47 -15.85
N GLN A 493 -9.38 -12.34 -15.62
CA GLN A 493 -9.74 -11.36 -16.65
C GLN A 493 -9.07 -10.03 -16.31
N THR A 494 -8.56 -9.33 -17.29
CA THR A 494 -7.85 -8.05 -17.09
C THR A 494 -8.17 -7.06 -18.17
N TRP A 495 -8.01 -5.79 -17.83
CA TRP A 495 -8.09 -4.70 -18.80
C TRP A 495 -6.80 -4.56 -19.62
N VAL A 496 -5.63 -4.77 -19.01
CA VAL A 496 -4.34 -4.68 -19.68
C VAL A 496 -3.59 -6.00 -19.58
N HIS A 497 -3.27 -6.57 -20.74
CA HIS A 497 -2.60 -7.85 -20.81
C HIS A 497 -1.06 -7.74 -20.75
N PRO A 498 -0.37 -8.74 -20.19
CA PRO A 498 -0.90 -10.00 -19.64
C PRO A 498 -1.50 -9.83 -18.24
N ALA A 499 -2.53 -10.65 -17.94
CA ALA A 499 -3.05 -10.75 -16.58
C ALA A 499 -2.00 -11.33 -15.63
N THR A 500 -1.90 -10.78 -14.43
CA THR A 500 -0.98 -11.24 -13.38
C THR A 500 -1.66 -11.23 -12.03
N THR A 501 -1.37 -12.24 -11.19
CA THR A 501 -1.87 -12.31 -9.81
C THR A 501 -1.24 -11.26 -8.89
N ARG A 502 -0.10 -10.71 -9.30
CA ARG A 502 0.54 -9.57 -8.63
C ARG A 502 0.73 -8.48 -9.66
N PRO A 503 0.35 -7.24 -9.35
CA PRO A 503 0.52 -6.14 -10.28
C PRO A 503 1.99 -5.97 -10.65
N LYS A 504 2.23 -5.70 -11.93
CA LYS A 504 3.55 -5.40 -12.49
C LYS A 504 3.41 -4.16 -13.36
N PRO A 505 4.45 -3.36 -13.52
CA PRO A 505 4.41 -2.18 -14.40
C PRO A 505 3.87 -2.47 -15.79
N SER A 506 4.15 -3.66 -16.32
CA SER A 506 3.66 -4.11 -17.63
C SER A 506 2.15 -4.28 -17.72
N SER A 507 1.45 -4.44 -16.59
CA SER A 507 -0.01 -4.56 -16.53
C SER A 507 -0.72 -3.23 -16.26
N PHE A 508 0.00 -2.10 -16.19
CA PHE A 508 -0.60 -0.79 -16.01
C PHE A 508 -0.94 -0.15 -17.36
N GLY A 509 -2.18 0.29 -17.51
CA GLY A 509 -2.64 1.17 -18.57
C GLY A 509 -2.67 2.62 -18.10
N LEU A 510 -3.20 3.50 -18.94
CA LEU A 510 -3.42 4.91 -18.61
C LEU A 510 -4.88 5.15 -18.22
N LEU A 511 -5.09 5.76 -17.09
CA LEU A 511 -6.38 6.28 -16.63
C LEU A 511 -6.38 7.79 -16.77
N LYS A 512 -7.23 8.31 -17.65
CA LYS A 512 -7.38 9.75 -17.90
C LYS A 512 -8.58 10.30 -17.12
N PHE A 513 -8.42 11.40 -16.44
CA PHE A 513 -9.50 12.17 -15.83
C PHE A 513 -10.04 13.22 -16.80
N ASP A 514 -11.34 13.11 -17.19
CA ASP A 514 -11.98 13.95 -18.22
C ASP A 514 -13.00 14.94 -17.66
#